data_a0e1d63f0e6268d0c31b2255b3b50f7d
#
_entry.id   a0e1d63f0e6268d0c31b2255b3b50f7d
#
_cell.length_a   1.000
_cell.length_b   1.000
_cell.length_c   1.000
_cell.angle_alpha   90.00
_cell.angle_beta   90.00
_cell.angle_gamma   90.00
#
_symmetry.space_group_name_H-M   'P 1'
#
loop_
_entity.id
_entity.type
_entity.pdbx_description
1 polymer ?
#
loop_
_entity_poly.entity_id
_entity_poly.type
_entity_poly.pdbx_seq_one_letter_code
_entity_poly.pdbx_strand_id
1 'polypeptide(L)'
;MLFAPVRLGSTALSAEVLTADVKNCKHFGPCGVGEKALYLNGFLFDRHYYVALGDIRRVFKRVAMSKGGFTGNGVFGAIPYLVVEYGDGTQKQCTFKREDNVDDLLAYLAKVCPGLPLHSVQAEQRLARKAQEEAVRYLDVLTPEAQAAREKLEKARTFLAGYPKLTDRLSTAAKAKRVNEHTNPAHKWVALAIVLAGLIAAVYGVIAWRRQEGFGMYFTLLGLAVVFLFSGTQVIPTMKNNKRAVTAAWEQAQKDMAGVLPEHFPLPARYAHPVVLDRMIRVLREGRAQNVEEALAVVKADLKALNADVQVSQEEYDEVVAIKPMFLVSNYE
;
A
#
# COMPACT_ATOMS: atom_id res chain seq x y z
N MET A 1 -19.75 -8.25 -37.19
CA MET A 1 -18.65 -7.25 -37.15
C MET A 1 -18.68 -6.47 -38.43
N LEU A 2 -18.64 -5.15 -38.40
CA LEU A 2 -18.65 -4.29 -39.58
C LEU A 2 -17.32 -4.32 -40.36
N PHE A 3 -16.21 -4.74 -39.77
CA PHE A 3 -14.89 -4.79 -40.39
C PHE A 3 -14.12 -6.05 -39.94
N ALA A 4 -13.40 -6.68 -40.88
CA ALA A 4 -12.47 -7.77 -40.57
C ALA A 4 -11.27 -7.22 -39.77
N PRO A 5 -10.75 -7.96 -38.78
CA PRO A 5 -9.59 -7.54 -38.00
C PRO A 5 -8.35 -7.38 -38.91
N VAL A 6 -7.57 -6.31 -38.66
CA VAL A 6 -6.35 -5.99 -39.36
C VAL A 6 -5.17 -6.77 -38.80
N ARG A 7 -4.38 -7.39 -39.66
CA ARG A 7 -3.18 -8.14 -39.28
C ARG A 7 -2.06 -7.24 -38.78
N LEU A 8 -1.41 -7.63 -37.67
CA LEU A 8 -0.20 -6.98 -37.18
C LEU A 8 1.05 -7.87 -37.30
N GLY A 9 0.91 -9.19 -37.18
CA GLY A 9 2.02 -10.14 -37.29
C GLY A 9 2.35 -10.55 -38.71
N SER A 10 3.31 -11.47 -38.86
CA SER A 10 3.74 -12.03 -40.14
C SER A 10 2.75 -13.05 -40.71
N THR A 11 2.09 -13.82 -39.83
CA THR A 11 1.19 -14.91 -40.20
C THR A 11 -0.20 -14.38 -40.58
N ALA A 12 -0.61 -14.65 -41.84
CA ALA A 12 -1.96 -14.33 -42.33
C ALA A 12 -2.91 -15.51 -42.08
N LEU A 13 -4.01 -15.24 -41.41
CA LEU A 13 -5.12 -16.20 -41.26
C LEU A 13 -6.16 -15.95 -42.34
N SER A 14 -6.79 -17.02 -42.86
CA SER A 14 -7.87 -16.88 -43.84
C SER A 14 -9.07 -16.16 -43.24
N ALA A 15 -9.85 -15.48 -44.08
CA ALA A 15 -11.02 -14.71 -43.63
C ALA A 15 -12.06 -15.59 -42.93
N GLU A 16 -12.21 -16.84 -43.34
CA GLU A 16 -13.12 -17.81 -42.72
C GLU A 16 -12.66 -18.19 -41.32
N VAL A 17 -11.37 -18.52 -41.14
CA VAL A 17 -10.76 -18.84 -39.84
C VAL A 17 -10.86 -17.64 -38.89
N LEU A 18 -10.52 -16.44 -39.36
CA LEU A 18 -10.62 -15.20 -38.56
C LEU A 18 -12.05 -14.94 -38.08
N THR A 19 -13.04 -15.10 -38.96
CA THR A 19 -14.46 -14.85 -38.60
C THR A 19 -14.94 -15.81 -37.55
N ALA A 20 -14.58 -17.09 -37.69
CA ALA A 20 -14.93 -18.13 -36.70
C ALA A 20 -14.20 -17.90 -35.35
N ASP A 21 -12.90 -17.62 -35.40
CA ASP A 21 -12.05 -17.45 -34.22
C ASP A 21 -12.44 -16.21 -33.41
N VAL A 22 -12.70 -15.06 -34.08
CA VAL A 22 -13.19 -13.83 -33.41
C VAL A 22 -14.54 -14.03 -32.76
N LYS A 23 -15.45 -14.79 -33.38
CA LYS A 23 -16.78 -15.04 -32.86
C LYS A 23 -16.73 -15.88 -31.58
N ASN A 24 -15.79 -16.82 -31.51
CA ASN A 24 -15.64 -17.76 -30.38
C ASN A 24 -14.58 -17.31 -29.37
N CYS A 25 -13.87 -16.20 -29.62
CA CYS A 25 -12.81 -15.75 -28.73
C CYS A 25 -13.34 -15.38 -27.34
N LYS A 26 -12.54 -15.66 -26.32
CA LYS A 26 -12.83 -15.21 -24.95
C LYS A 26 -12.49 -13.74 -24.80
N HIS A 27 -13.45 -12.96 -24.33
CA HIS A 27 -13.33 -11.50 -24.22
C HIS A 27 -12.73 -11.06 -22.89
N PHE A 28 -11.80 -10.11 -22.95
CA PHE A 28 -11.18 -9.46 -21.80
C PHE A 28 -11.17 -7.95 -22.06
N GLY A 29 -12.24 -7.26 -21.64
CA GLY A 29 -12.41 -5.86 -21.98
C GLY A 29 -12.36 -5.60 -23.50
N PRO A 30 -11.48 -4.68 -23.98
CA PRO A 30 -11.39 -4.33 -25.40
C PRO A 30 -10.62 -5.37 -26.24
N CYS A 31 -9.96 -6.34 -25.60
CA CYS A 31 -9.19 -7.40 -26.24
C CYS A 31 -9.92 -8.76 -26.18
N GLY A 32 -9.43 -9.76 -26.91
CA GLY A 32 -9.96 -11.11 -26.88
C GLY A 32 -8.89 -12.14 -27.28
N VAL A 33 -8.99 -13.33 -26.72
CA VAL A 33 -8.09 -14.45 -27.03
C VAL A 33 -8.90 -15.54 -27.71
N GLY A 34 -8.58 -15.81 -28.96
CA GLY A 34 -9.12 -16.93 -29.73
C GLY A 34 -8.21 -18.16 -29.67
N GLU A 35 -8.57 -19.21 -30.41
CA GLU A 35 -7.72 -20.41 -30.53
C GLU A 35 -6.50 -20.18 -31.42
N LYS A 36 -6.60 -19.25 -32.39
CA LYS A 36 -5.57 -18.98 -33.40
C LYS A 36 -4.89 -17.64 -33.26
N ALA A 37 -5.59 -16.65 -32.66
CA ALA A 37 -5.10 -15.28 -32.61
C ALA A 37 -5.48 -14.55 -31.31
N LEU A 38 -4.64 -13.58 -30.95
CA LEU A 38 -4.91 -12.56 -29.95
C LEU A 38 -5.47 -11.32 -30.65
N TYR A 39 -6.65 -10.89 -30.21
CA TYR A 39 -7.35 -9.73 -30.78
C TYR A 39 -7.14 -8.51 -29.90
N LEU A 40 -6.73 -7.41 -30.52
CA LEU A 40 -6.30 -6.19 -29.86
C LEU A 40 -7.17 -5.02 -30.26
N ASN A 41 -7.36 -4.05 -29.38
CA ASN A 41 -8.17 -2.89 -29.67
C ASN A 41 -7.50 -1.93 -30.66
N GLY A 42 -8.33 -1.25 -31.47
CA GLY A 42 -7.98 -0.05 -32.22
C GLY A 42 -8.32 1.21 -31.42
N PHE A 43 -8.23 2.36 -32.10
CA PHE A 43 -8.55 3.65 -31.50
C PHE A 43 -10.06 3.80 -31.19
N LEU A 44 -10.92 3.32 -32.10
CA LEU A 44 -12.38 3.44 -31.99
C LEU A 44 -13.11 2.09 -31.85
N PHE A 45 -12.45 0.99 -32.16
CA PHE A 45 -13.08 -0.32 -32.24
C PHE A 45 -12.33 -1.35 -31.41
N ASP A 46 -13.07 -2.12 -30.61
CA ASP A 46 -12.55 -3.28 -29.88
C ASP A 46 -12.20 -4.39 -30.89
N ARG A 47 -11.12 -5.15 -30.58
CA ARG A 47 -10.68 -6.30 -31.38
C ARG A 47 -10.47 -5.97 -32.88
N HIS A 48 -10.00 -4.75 -33.14
CA HIS A 48 -9.74 -4.25 -34.49
C HIS A 48 -8.50 -4.88 -35.14
N TYR A 49 -7.51 -5.23 -34.34
CA TYR A 49 -6.27 -5.85 -34.80
C TYR A 49 -6.18 -7.30 -34.33
N TYR A 50 -5.42 -8.11 -35.04
CA TYR A 50 -5.06 -9.44 -34.58
C TYR A 50 -3.57 -9.75 -34.78
N VAL A 51 -3.06 -10.60 -33.89
CA VAL A 51 -1.74 -11.21 -33.97
C VAL A 51 -1.93 -12.72 -33.83
N ALA A 52 -1.43 -13.51 -34.76
CA ALA A 52 -1.46 -14.97 -34.65
C ALA A 52 -0.68 -15.40 -33.39
N LEU A 53 -1.17 -16.38 -32.62
CA LEU A 53 -0.54 -16.78 -31.35
C LEU A 53 0.93 -17.21 -31.55
N GLY A 54 1.26 -17.81 -32.69
CA GLY A 54 2.64 -18.19 -33.05
C GLY A 54 3.59 -17.03 -33.37
N ASP A 55 3.07 -15.84 -33.69
CA ASP A 55 3.87 -14.64 -33.95
C ASP A 55 4.16 -13.83 -32.69
N ILE A 56 3.51 -14.15 -31.60
CA ILE A 56 3.65 -13.43 -30.33
C ILE A 56 4.95 -13.86 -29.64
N ARG A 57 5.84 -12.92 -29.39
CA ARG A 57 7.08 -13.15 -28.63
C ARG A 57 6.90 -12.96 -27.13
N ARG A 58 6.08 -11.98 -26.74
CA ARG A 58 5.92 -11.59 -25.34
C ARG A 58 4.63 -10.82 -25.14
N VAL A 59 3.96 -11.05 -24.02
CA VAL A 59 2.79 -10.26 -23.59
C VAL A 59 2.96 -9.90 -22.11
N PHE A 60 2.78 -8.63 -21.77
CA PHE A 60 2.92 -8.21 -20.38
C PHE A 60 2.06 -6.99 -20.04
N LYS A 61 1.79 -6.85 -18.76
CA LYS A 61 1.11 -5.69 -18.20
C LYS A 61 2.11 -4.55 -17.94
N ARG A 62 1.72 -3.34 -18.32
CA ARG A 62 2.37 -2.09 -17.92
C ARG A 62 1.34 -1.17 -17.28
N VAL A 63 1.65 -0.60 -16.12
CA VAL A 63 0.81 0.39 -15.48
C VAL A 63 1.52 1.73 -15.58
N ALA A 64 0.87 2.71 -16.22
CA ALA A 64 1.33 4.09 -16.24
C ALA A 64 0.55 4.89 -15.20
N MET A 65 1.25 5.70 -14.42
CA MET A 65 0.60 6.65 -13.53
C MET A 65 0.28 7.94 -14.29
N SER A 66 -0.99 8.34 -14.31
CA SER A 66 -1.37 9.65 -14.82
C SER A 66 -0.86 10.72 -13.84
N LYS A 67 -0.04 11.66 -14.32
CA LYS A 67 0.21 12.91 -13.59
C LYS A 67 -1.10 13.67 -13.60
N GLY A 68 -1.82 13.66 -12.47
CA GLY A 68 -3.16 14.20 -12.32
C GLY A 68 -3.40 15.50 -13.08
N GLY A 69 -4.18 15.45 -14.15
CA GLY A 69 -4.72 16.54 -14.94
C GLY A 69 -3.77 17.64 -15.42
N PHE A 70 -4.23 18.43 -16.34
CA PHE A 70 -3.49 19.56 -16.94
C PHE A 70 -3.03 20.63 -15.91
N THR A 71 -3.63 20.66 -14.71
CA THR A 71 -3.34 21.62 -13.63
C THR A 71 -2.58 21.01 -12.44
N GLY A 72 -2.17 19.73 -12.50
CA GLY A 72 -1.52 19.04 -11.39
C GLY A 72 -2.46 18.66 -10.23
N ASN A 73 -3.72 19.10 -10.25
CA ASN A 73 -4.72 18.88 -9.20
C ASN A 73 -5.75 17.78 -9.55
N GLY A 74 -5.52 17.01 -10.62
CA GLY A 74 -6.42 15.94 -11.03
C GLY A 74 -6.23 14.65 -10.23
N VAL A 75 -7.22 13.75 -10.31
CA VAL A 75 -7.21 12.45 -9.65
C VAL A 75 -6.01 11.62 -10.12
N PHE A 76 -5.18 11.16 -9.18
CA PHE A 76 -4.09 10.24 -9.45
C PHE A 76 -4.70 8.89 -9.87
N GLY A 77 -4.53 8.51 -11.13
CA GLY A 77 -5.07 7.28 -11.67
C GLY A 77 -3.98 6.40 -12.28
N ALA A 78 -4.06 5.10 -12.04
CA ALA A 78 -3.27 4.11 -12.73
C ALA A 78 -4.00 3.71 -14.02
N ILE A 79 -3.29 3.77 -15.15
CA ILE A 79 -3.82 3.34 -16.46
C ILE A 79 -3.14 2.02 -16.83
N PRO A 80 -3.86 0.90 -16.77
CA PRO A 80 -3.30 -0.39 -17.14
C PRO A 80 -3.25 -0.56 -18.66
N TYR A 81 -2.12 -1.02 -19.16
CA TYR A 81 -1.87 -1.37 -20.55
C TYR A 81 -1.50 -2.84 -20.68
N LEU A 82 -2.06 -3.49 -21.68
CA LEU A 82 -1.51 -4.72 -22.22
C LEU A 82 -0.50 -4.34 -23.30
N VAL A 83 0.72 -4.84 -23.22
CA VAL A 83 1.75 -4.68 -24.24
C VAL A 83 1.98 -6.04 -24.89
N VAL A 84 1.81 -6.10 -26.19
CA VAL A 84 2.04 -7.30 -27.00
C VAL A 84 3.22 -7.03 -27.93
N GLU A 85 4.24 -7.85 -27.82
CA GLU A 85 5.44 -7.84 -28.66
C GLU A 85 5.36 -9.00 -29.66
N TYR A 86 5.52 -8.69 -30.96
CA TYR A 86 5.39 -9.64 -32.04
C TYR A 86 6.41 -9.36 -33.12
N GLY A 87 6.62 -10.35 -34.02
CA GLY A 87 7.53 -10.21 -35.16
C GLY A 87 8.96 -9.83 -34.71
N ASP A 88 9.51 -8.76 -35.23
CA ASP A 88 10.88 -8.29 -34.99
C ASP A 88 11.02 -7.38 -33.77
N GLY A 89 10.15 -7.56 -32.73
CA GLY A 89 10.16 -6.74 -31.54
C GLY A 89 9.21 -5.55 -31.60
N THR A 90 8.37 -5.48 -32.62
CA THR A 90 7.31 -4.46 -32.69
C THR A 90 6.33 -4.63 -31.54
N GLN A 91 5.96 -3.53 -30.88
CA GLN A 91 5.05 -3.54 -29.73
C GLN A 91 3.73 -2.84 -30.07
N LYS A 92 2.62 -3.47 -29.68
CA LYS A 92 1.29 -2.86 -29.66
C LYS A 92 0.83 -2.72 -28.22
N GLN A 93 0.41 -1.50 -27.86
CA GLN A 93 -0.13 -1.21 -26.54
C GLN A 93 -1.66 -1.08 -26.62
N CYS A 94 -2.34 -1.69 -25.67
CA CYS A 94 -3.80 -1.66 -25.54
C CYS A 94 -4.17 -1.16 -24.14
N THR A 95 -4.94 -0.07 -24.09
CA THR A 95 -5.39 0.52 -22.84
C THR A 95 -6.62 -0.21 -22.31
N PHE A 96 -6.65 -0.47 -21.02
CA PHE A 96 -7.78 -1.08 -20.34
C PHE A 96 -8.39 -0.09 -19.35
N LYS A 97 -9.70 -0.22 -19.12
CA LYS A 97 -10.41 0.56 -18.10
C LYS A 97 -10.24 -0.03 -16.70
N ARG A 98 -10.04 -1.35 -16.61
CA ARG A 98 -9.90 -2.10 -15.35
C ARG A 98 -8.67 -2.99 -15.42
N GLU A 99 -7.89 -2.99 -14.38
CA GLU A 99 -6.66 -3.77 -14.26
C GLU A 99 -6.95 -5.27 -14.24
N ASP A 100 -8.01 -5.69 -13.56
CA ASP A 100 -8.45 -7.09 -13.47
C ASP A 100 -8.58 -7.75 -14.84
N ASN A 101 -9.10 -7.02 -15.86
CA ASN A 101 -9.25 -7.56 -17.20
C ASN A 101 -7.91 -7.89 -17.88
N VAL A 102 -6.83 -7.15 -17.54
CA VAL A 102 -5.48 -7.45 -18.05
C VAL A 102 -4.92 -8.68 -17.34
N ASP A 103 -5.12 -8.77 -16.03
CA ASP A 103 -4.64 -9.89 -15.21
C ASP A 103 -5.34 -11.19 -15.61
N ASP A 104 -6.66 -11.15 -15.81
CA ASP A 104 -7.45 -12.29 -16.31
C ASP A 104 -7.00 -12.73 -17.70
N LEU A 105 -6.69 -11.78 -18.61
CA LEU A 105 -6.18 -12.07 -19.94
C LEU A 105 -4.82 -12.77 -19.87
N LEU A 106 -3.89 -12.25 -19.08
CA LEU A 106 -2.57 -12.85 -18.89
C LEU A 106 -2.66 -14.24 -18.26
N ALA A 107 -3.51 -14.43 -17.24
CA ALA A 107 -3.75 -15.72 -16.62
C ALA A 107 -4.35 -16.74 -17.60
N TYR A 108 -5.20 -16.28 -18.53
CA TYR A 108 -5.76 -17.13 -19.59
C TYR A 108 -4.69 -17.48 -20.63
N LEU A 109 -3.87 -16.52 -21.08
CA LEU A 109 -2.76 -16.77 -22.00
C LEU A 109 -1.74 -17.75 -21.42
N ALA A 110 -1.44 -17.67 -20.11
CA ALA A 110 -0.56 -18.62 -19.46
C ALA A 110 -1.05 -20.09 -19.60
N LYS A 111 -2.37 -20.29 -19.63
CA LYS A 111 -2.98 -21.62 -19.80
C LYS A 111 -3.01 -22.07 -21.26
N VAL A 112 -3.31 -21.16 -22.18
CA VAL A 112 -3.47 -21.46 -23.61
C VAL A 112 -2.11 -21.57 -24.33
N CYS A 113 -1.15 -20.76 -23.93
CA CYS A 113 0.19 -20.70 -24.52
C CYS A 113 1.25 -20.90 -23.43
N PRO A 114 1.43 -22.14 -22.91
CA PRO A 114 2.47 -22.42 -21.92
C PRO A 114 3.84 -22.16 -22.53
N GLY A 115 4.65 -21.32 -21.90
CA GLY A 115 5.98 -20.91 -22.38
C GLY A 115 6.02 -19.52 -23.01
N LEU A 116 4.88 -18.84 -23.20
CA LEU A 116 4.87 -17.44 -23.61
C LEU A 116 5.34 -16.55 -22.45
N PRO A 117 6.40 -15.72 -22.62
CA PRO A 117 6.86 -14.80 -21.60
C PRO A 117 5.78 -13.74 -21.29
N LEU A 118 5.35 -13.68 -20.01
CA LEU A 118 4.30 -12.77 -19.54
C LEU A 118 4.83 -11.58 -18.74
N HIS A 119 6.15 -11.41 -18.70
CA HIS A 119 6.82 -10.28 -18.06
C HIS A 119 7.68 -9.52 -19.07
N SER A 120 7.89 -8.22 -18.85
CA SER A 120 8.87 -7.48 -19.65
C SER A 120 10.30 -7.99 -19.37
N VAL A 121 11.22 -7.79 -20.32
CA VAL A 121 12.65 -8.16 -20.13
C VAL A 121 13.23 -7.57 -18.85
N GLN A 122 12.91 -6.31 -18.57
CA GLN A 122 13.36 -5.65 -17.35
C GLN A 122 12.77 -6.27 -16.09
N ALA A 123 11.50 -6.71 -16.12
CA ALA A 123 10.88 -7.38 -14.98
C ALA A 123 11.50 -8.76 -14.76
N GLU A 124 11.77 -9.53 -15.81
CA GLU A 124 12.47 -10.82 -15.71
C GLU A 124 13.88 -10.66 -15.15
N GLN A 125 14.65 -9.68 -15.62
CA GLN A 125 15.99 -9.38 -15.08
C GLN A 125 15.93 -9.01 -13.60
N ARG A 126 14.95 -8.21 -13.19
CA ARG A 126 14.75 -7.86 -11.78
C ARG A 126 14.38 -9.08 -10.93
N LEU A 127 13.51 -9.94 -11.44
CA LEU A 127 13.13 -11.18 -10.76
C LEU A 127 14.32 -12.14 -10.63
N ALA A 128 15.11 -12.32 -11.70
CA ALA A 128 16.31 -13.15 -11.68
C ALA A 128 17.36 -12.60 -10.69
N ARG A 129 17.55 -11.26 -10.66
CA ARG A 129 18.47 -10.64 -9.70
C ARG A 129 17.97 -10.80 -8.26
N LYS A 130 16.67 -10.58 -7.98
CA LYS A 130 16.09 -10.85 -6.66
C LYS A 130 16.28 -12.30 -6.24
N ALA A 131 16.04 -13.25 -7.13
CA ALA A 131 16.24 -14.67 -6.84
C ALA A 131 17.71 -15.00 -6.52
N GLN A 132 18.66 -14.39 -7.21
CA GLN A 132 20.09 -14.55 -6.90
C GLN A 132 20.45 -13.91 -5.55
N GLU A 133 19.97 -12.71 -5.27
CA GLU A 133 20.18 -12.03 -3.99
C GLU A 133 19.58 -12.86 -2.83
N GLU A 134 18.40 -13.45 -3.02
CA GLU A 134 17.78 -14.34 -2.04
C GLU A 134 18.56 -15.63 -1.82
N ALA A 135 19.04 -16.25 -2.89
CA ALA A 135 19.85 -17.47 -2.80
C ALA A 135 21.18 -17.26 -2.05
N VAL A 136 21.80 -16.07 -2.20
CA VAL A 136 23.01 -15.71 -1.45
C VAL A 136 22.70 -15.35 0.01
N ARG A 137 21.53 -14.78 0.26
CA ARG A 137 21.14 -14.27 1.58
C ARG A 137 20.68 -15.36 2.54
N TYR A 138 20.03 -16.40 2.02
CA TYR A 138 19.44 -17.44 2.86
C TYR A 138 20.30 -18.70 2.90
N LEU A 139 20.36 -19.33 4.07
CA LEU A 139 21.03 -20.60 4.26
C LEU A 139 20.21 -21.74 3.63
N ASP A 140 20.87 -22.63 2.91
CA ASP A 140 20.24 -23.83 2.32
C ASP A 140 19.78 -24.82 3.39
N VAL A 141 20.52 -24.91 4.48
CA VAL A 141 20.24 -25.84 5.60
C VAL A 141 20.20 -25.04 6.91
N LEU A 142 19.08 -25.12 7.59
CA LEU A 142 18.92 -24.56 8.93
C LEU A 142 19.25 -25.59 10.01
N THR A 143 19.63 -25.10 11.19
CA THR A 143 19.76 -25.99 12.37
C THR A 143 18.38 -26.54 12.75
N PRO A 144 18.30 -27.72 13.40
CA PRO A 144 17.01 -28.31 13.81
C PRO A 144 16.17 -27.35 14.68
N GLU A 145 16.80 -26.57 15.54
CA GLU A 145 16.13 -25.57 16.38
C GLU A 145 15.55 -24.43 15.55
N ALA A 146 16.33 -23.87 14.62
CA ALA A 146 15.89 -22.83 13.72
C ALA A 146 14.77 -23.31 12.78
N GLN A 147 14.83 -24.57 12.34
CA GLN A 147 13.78 -25.18 11.54
C GLN A 147 12.47 -25.29 12.33
N ALA A 148 12.52 -25.78 13.58
CA ALA A 148 11.35 -25.87 14.44
C ALA A 148 10.75 -24.49 14.77
N ALA A 149 11.62 -23.49 15.03
CA ALA A 149 11.21 -22.11 15.25
C ALA A 149 10.53 -21.53 14.01
N ARG A 150 11.09 -21.75 12.81
CA ARG A 150 10.51 -21.34 11.53
C ARG A 150 9.12 -21.92 11.32
N GLU A 151 8.94 -23.24 11.49
CA GLU A 151 7.64 -23.90 11.34
C GLU A 151 6.59 -23.34 12.31
N LYS A 152 6.99 -23.04 13.55
CA LYS A 152 6.13 -22.41 14.54
C LYS A 152 5.68 -21.01 14.09
N LEU A 153 6.59 -20.20 13.53
CA LEU A 153 6.27 -18.87 13.03
C LEU A 153 5.43 -18.92 11.75
N GLU A 154 5.65 -19.88 10.85
CA GLU A 154 4.84 -20.07 9.63
C GLU A 154 3.38 -20.45 9.97
N LYS A 155 3.19 -21.35 10.95
CA LYS A 155 1.86 -21.68 11.49
C LYS A 155 1.18 -20.46 12.10
N ALA A 156 1.90 -19.68 12.89
CA ALA A 156 1.39 -18.44 13.49
C ALA A 156 1.01 -17.39 12.41
N ARG A 157 1.82 -17.26 11.36
CA ARG A 157 1.54 -16.38 10.21
C ARG A 157 0.26 -16.79 9.48
N THR A 158 0.11 -18.09 9.18
CA THR A 158 -1.08 -18.64 8.53
C THR A 158 -2.33 -18.40 9.39
N PHE A 159 -2.22 -18.55 10.70
CA PHE A 159 -3.29 -18.23 11.63
C PHE A 159 -3.69 -16.75 11.55
N LEU A 160 -2.75 -15.81 11.61
CA LEU A 160 -3.04 -14.38 11.52
C LEU A 160 -3.60 -13.94 10.17
N ALA A 161 -3.30 -14.66 9.09
CA ALA A 161 -3.88 -14.40 7.77
C ALA A 161 -5.42 -14.53 7.77
N GLY A 162 -5.99 -15.29 8.70
CA GLY A 162 -7.44 -15.37 8.92
C GLY A 162 -8.05 -14.14 9.61
N TYR A 163 -7.23 -13.23 10.16
CA TYR A 163 -7.68 -12.08 10.95
C TYR A 163 -7.12 -10.73 10.47
N PRO A 164 -7.21 -10.40 9.17
CA PRO A 164 -6.58 -9.19 8.61
C PRO A 164 -7.09 -7.90 9.26
N LYS A 165 -8.38 -7.83 9.61
CA LYS A 165 -8.97 -6.65 10.27
C LYS A 165 -8.39 -6.36 11.65
N LEU A 166 -8.01 -7.40 12.40
CA LEU A 166 -7.41 -7.24 13.73
C LEU A 166 -5.96 -6.78 13.63
N THR A 167 -5.20 -7.33 12.69
CA THR A 167 -3.80 -6.93 12.46
C THR A 167 -3.71 -5.50 11.94
N ASP A 168 -4.56 -5.10 10.99
CA ASP A 168 -4.64 -3.73 10.50
C ASP A 168 -5.05 -2.73 11.59
N ARG A 169 -6.03 -3.12 12.43
CA ARG A 169 -6.46 -2.31 13.57
C ARG A 169 -5.33 -2.11 14.59
N LEU A 170 -4.57 -3.16 14.88
CA LEU A 170 -3.41 -3.09 15.78
C LEU A 170 -2.35 -2.13 15.25
N SER A 171 -1.95 -2.26 13.98
CA SER A 171 -0.99 -1.38 13.31
C SER A 171 -1.47 0.08 13.28
N THR A 172 -2.74 0.30 12.90
CA THR A 172 -3.33 1.65 12.81
C THR A 172 -3.43 2.33 14.18
N ALA A 173 -3.83 1.59 15.21
CA ALA A 173 -3.89 2.12 16.58
C ALA A 173 -2.50 2.48 17.12
N ALA A 174 -1.48 1.67 16.82
CA ALA A 174 -0.09 1.97 17.17
C ALA A 174 0.40 3.25 16.48
N LYS A 175 0.13 3.40 15.17
CA LYS A 175 0.47 4.62 14.40
C LYS A 175 -0.19 5.86 14.99
N ALA A 176 -1.49 5.79 15.27
CA ALA A 176 -2.24 6.90 15.85
C ALA A 176 -1.69 7.30 17.22
N LYS A 177 -1.38 6.32 18.09
CA LYS A 177 -0.78 6.58 19.40
C LYS A 177 0.59 7.22 19.25
N ARG A 178 1.45 6.73 18.36
CA ARG A 178 2.79 7.28 18.13
C ARG A 178 2.74 8.73 17.61
N VAL A 179 1.87 9.02 16.65
CA VAL A 179 1.64 10.39 16.14
C VAL A 179 1.20 11.31 17.27
N ASN A 180 0.27 10.85 18.13
CA ASN A 180 -0.20 11.66 19.25
C ASN A 180 0.90 11.92 20.30
N GLU A 181 1.77 10.95 20.58
CA GLU A 181 2.91 11.09 21.51
C GLU A 181 3.96 12.09 21.00
N HIS A 182 4.15 12.17 19.67
CA HIS A 182 5.10 13.08 19.04
C HIS A 182 4.49 14.42 18.60
N THR A 183 3.23 14.66 18.89
CA THR A 183 2.62 15.97 18.63
C THR A 183 3.36 17.05 19.43
N ASN A 184 3.92 18.02 18.72
CA ASN A 184 4.75 19.08 19.29
C ASN A 184 4.03 19.80 20.43
N PRO A 185 4.59 19.86 21.66
CA PRO A 185 3.99 20.57 22.77
C PRO A 185 3.77 22.06 22.50
N ALA A 186 4.45 22.64 21.51
CA ALA A 186 4.26 24.03 21.08
C ALA A 186 2.80 24.33 20.72
N HIS A 187 2.04 23.38 20.20
CA HIS A 187 0.62 23.58 19.90
C HIS A 187 -0.21 23.92 21.15
N LYS A 188 0.17 23.41 22.33
CA LYS A 188 -0.47 23.77 23.61
C LYS A 188 -0.22 25.21 23.99
N TRP A 189 1.00 25.69 23.77
CA TRP A 189 1.38 27.08 24.04
C TRP A 189 0.72 28.05 23.07
N VAL A 190 0.60 27.65 21.80
CA VAL A 190 -0.15 28.44 20.81
C VAL A 190 -1.63 28.53 21.17
N ALA A 191 -2.26 27.41 21.57
CA ALA A 191 -3.65 27.41 22.02
C ALA A 191 -3.85 28.29 23.26
N LEU A 192 -2.92 28.21 24.23
CA LEU A 192 -2.93 29.05 25.43
C LEU A 192 -2.79 30.52 25.05
N ALA A 193 -1.87 30.87 24.15
CA ALA A 193 -1.67 32.25 23.67
C ALA A 193 -2.94 32.81 23.00
N ILE A 194 -3.66 32.01 22.21
CA ILE A 194 -4.93 32.38 21.59
C ILE A 194 -5.99 32.69 22.68
N VAL A 195 -6.09 31.85 23.72
CA VAL A 195 -7.02 32.09 24.83
C VAL A 195 -6.66 33.36 25.59
N LEU A 196 -5.38 33.57 25.87
CA LEU A 196 -4.92 34.80 26.55
C LEU A 196 -5.19 36.05 25.71
N ALA A 197 -4.94 35.99 24.40
CA ALA A 197 -5.26 37.09 23.48
C ALA A 197 -6.78 37.39 23.48
N GLY A 198 -7.61 36.35 23.50
CA GLY A 198 -9.06 36.50 23.63
C GLY A 198 -9.49 37.18 24.95
N LEU A 199 -8.87 36.79 26.09
CA LEU A 199 -9.14 37.46 27.38
C LEU A 199 -8.69 38.92 27.40
N ILE A 200 -7.54 39.22 26.85
CA ILE A 200 -7.03 40.60 26.72
C ILE A 200 -7.99 41.42 25.86
N ALA A 201 -8.39 40.91 24.70
CA ALA A 201 -9.35 41.56 23.82
C ALA A 201 -10.70 41.81 24.53
N ALA A 202 -11.19 40.86 25.32
CA ALA A 202 -12.41 41.01 26.11
C ALA A 202 -12.29 42.14 27.14
N VAL A 203 -11.19 42.16 27.90
CA VAL A 203 -10.93 43.21 28.94
C VAL A 203 -10.87 44.58 28.29
N TYR A 204 -10.09 44.74 27.21
CA TYR A 204 -9.99 46.00 26.47
C TYR A 204 -11.34 46.40 25.83
N GLY A 205 -12.11 45.47 25.33
CA GLY A 205 -13.43 45.72 24.79
C GLY A 205 -14.41 46.24 25.83
N VAL A 206 -14.39 45.72 27.06
CA VAL A 206 -15.18 46.20 28.19
C VAL A 206 -14.72 47.60 28.64
N ILE A 207 -13.42 47.87 28.70
CA ILE A 207 -12.86 49.19 29.03
C ILE A 207 -13.29 50.23 27.98
N ALA A 208 -13.13 49.92 26.69
CA ALA A 208 -13.54 50.77 25.58
C ALA A 208 -15.04 51.10 25.61
N TRP A 209 -15.87 50.10 25.95
CA TRP A 209 -17.32 50.29 26.16
C TRP A 209 -17.62 51.25 27.30
N ARG A 210 -16.96 51.06 28.45
CA ARG A 210 -17.12 51.95 29.62
C ARG A 210 -16.67 53.40 29.37
N ARG A 211 -15.63 53.58 28.54
CA ARG A 211 -15.11 54.88 28.17
C ARG A 211 -15.87 55.56 27.03
N GLN A 212 -16.93 54.87 26.53
CA GLN A 212 -17.71 55.33 25.39
C GLN A 212 -16.87 55.66 24.12
N GLU A 213 -15.77 54.92 23.95
CA GLU A 213 -15.01 54.96 22.71
C GLU A 213 -15.90 54.43 21.56
N GLY A 214 -15.69 54.90 20.35
CA GLY A 214 -16.60 54.69 19.22
C GLY A 214 -17.06 53.22 19.05
N PHE A 215 -18.35 53.03 18.70
CA PHE A 215 -19.05 51.73 18.58
C PHE A 215 -18.19 50.64 17.84
N GLY A 216 -17.53 51.03 16.77
CA GLY A 216 -16.70 50.13 15.98
C GLY A 216 -15.57 49.51 16.79
N MET A 217 -14.94 50.21 17.73
CA MET A 217 -13.78 49.74 18.47
C MET A 217 -14.12 48.63 19.47
N TYR A 218 -15.09 48.85 20.36
CA TYR A 218 -15.46 47.84 21.34
C TYR A 218 -16.20 46.65 20.69
N PHE A 219 -16.97 46.86 19.61
CA PHE A 219 -17.60 45.78 18.86
C PHE A 219 -16.57 44.88 18.21
N THR A 220 -15.53 45.45 17.58
CA THR A 220 -14.43 44.69 16.99
C THR A 220 -13.64 43.89 18.04
N LEU A 221 -13.30 44.51 19.18
CA LEU A 221 -12.57 43.88 20.26
C LEU A 221 -13.38 42.76 20.92
N LEU A 222 -14.65 42.92 21.19
CA LEU A 222 -15.52 41.90 21.75
C LEU A 222 -15.77 40.78 20.73
N GLY A 223 -15.96 41.10 19.45
CA GLY A 223 -16.04 40.08 18.39
C GLY A 223 -14.79 39.22 18.27
N LEU A 224 -13.61 39.88 18.31
CA LEU A 224 -12.30 39.16 18.31
C LEU A 224 -12.14 38.31 19.54
N ALA A 225 -12.54 38.78 20.73
CA ALA A 225 -12.55 38.02 21.95
C ALA A 225 -13.40 36.74 21.85
N VAL A 226 -14.61 36.84 21.30
CA VAL A 226 -15.48 35.66 21.08
C VAL A 226 -14.83 34.65 20.17
N VAL A 227 -14.28 35.09 19.03
CA VAL A 227 -13.59 34.18 18.07
C VAL A 227 -12.41 33.48 18.74
N PHE A 228 -11.56 34.20 19.45
CA PHE A 228 -10.36 33.63 20.07
C PHE A 228 -10.71 32.70 21.25
N LEU A 229 -11.65 33.09 22.11
CA LEU A 229 -12.07 32.24 23.22
C LEU A 229 -12.77 30.98 22.73
N PHE A 230 -13.66 31.09 21.74
CA PHE A 230 -14.34 29.94 21.16
C PHE A 230 -13.34 28.98 20.49
N SER A 231 -12.40 29.49 19.68
CA SER A 231 -11.36 28.68 19.07
C SER A 231 -10.45 28.00 20.10
N GLY A 232 -10.01 28.74 21.15
CA GLY A 232 -9.12 28.23 22.17
C GLY A 232 -9.78 27.17 23.06
N THR A 233 -11.04 27.34 23.44
CA THR A 233 -11.78 26.38 24.28
C THR A 233 -12.08 25.06 23.56
N GLN A 234 -12.15 25.04 22.24
CA GLN A 234 -12.32 23.83 21.44
C GLN A 234 -11.02 23.00 21.33
N VAL A 235 -9.88 23.67 21.24
CA VAL A 235 -8.57 23.01 20.98
C VAL A 235 -8.09 22.19 22.20
N ILE A 236 -8.15 22.77 23.39
CA ILE A 236 -7.60 22.12 24.60
C ILE A 236 -8.35 20.84 25.03
N PRO A 237 -9.69 20.83 25.13
CA PRO A 237 -10.44 19.61 25.44
C PRO A 237 -10.30 18.55 24.37
N THR A 238 -10.31 18.93 23.09
CA THR A 238 -10.16 18.03 21.93
C THR A 238 -8.81 17.28 21.99
N MET A 239 -7.72 17.98 22.31
CA MET A 239 -6.39 17.35 22.43
C MET A 239 -6.34 16.32 23.57
N LYS A 240 -6.93 16.61 24.74
CA LYS A 240 -6.98 15.69 25.88
C LYS A 240 -7.84 14.47 25.60
N ASN A 241 -9.01 14.68 25.00
CA ASN A 241 -9.94 13.62 24.63
C ASN A 241 -9.34 12.73 23.54
N ASN A 242 -8.67 13.33 22.55
CA ASN A 242 -7.99 12.59 21.50
C ASN A 242 -6.88 11.70 22.07
N LYS A 243 -6.04 12.20 22.99
CA LYS A 243 -5.00 11.39 23.64
C LYS A 243 -5.60 10.18 24.38
N ARG A 244 -6.69 10.39 25.13
CA ARG A 244 -7.38 9.31 25.85
C ARG A 244 -7.99 8.30 24.87
N ALA A 245 -8.67 8.78 23.84
CA ALA A 245 -9.29 7.93 22.83
C ALA A 245 -8.26 7.07 22.09
N VAL A 246 -7.13 7.66 21.68
CA VAL A 246 -6.05 6.95 20.97
C VAL A 246 -5.37 5.91 21.88
N THR A 247 -5.16 6.25 23.16
CA THR A 247 -4.60 5.28 24.13
C THR A 247 -5.57 4.13 24.37
N ALA A 248 -6.86 4.42 24.58
CA ALA A 248 -7.89 3.41 24.75
C ALA A 248 -8.04 2.52 23.48
N ALA A 249 -7.96 3.11 22.30
CA ALA A 249 -8.00 2.35 21.04
C ALA A 249 -6.82 1.37 20.90
N TRP A 250 -5.62 1.78 21.32
CA TRP A 250 -4.45 0.90 21.34
C TRP A 250 -4.60 -0.25 22.35
N GLU A 251 -5.03 0.05 23.56
CA GLU A 251 -5.29 -0.97 24.59
C GLU A 251 -6.38 -1.94 24.17
N GLN A 252 -7.45 -1.42 23.54
CA GLN A 252 -8.53 -2.26 23.03
C GLN A 252 -8.07 -3.15 21.88
N ALA A 253 -7.28 -2.62 20.94
CA ALA A 253 -6.73 -3.42 19.86
C ALA A 253 -5.84 -4.57 20.36
N GLN A 254 -5.04 -4.33 21.42
CA GLN A 254 -4.25 -5.39 22.05
C GLN A 254 -5.12 -6.44 22.76
N LYS A 255 -6.20 -6.01 23.44
CA LYS A 255 -7.14 -6.93 24.10
C LYS A 255 -7.90 -7.77 23.06
N ASP A 256 -8.39 -7.15 22.00
CA ASP A 256 -9.09 -7.84 20.92
C ASP A 256 -8.16 -8.90 20.27
N MET A 257 -6.89 -8.53 20.03
CA MET A 257 -5.90 -9.46 19.53
C MET A 257 -5.61 -10.58 20.52
N ALA A 258 -5.36 -10.27 21.79
CA ALA A 258 -5.09 -11.27 22.82
C ALA A 258 -6.24 -12.26 23.00
N GLY A 259 -7.50 -11.81 22.82
CA GLY A 259 -8.68 -12.68 22.92
C GLY A 259 -8.82 -13.70 21.79
N VAL A 260 -8.11 -13.52 20.68
CA VAL A 260 -8.15 -14.42 19.52
C VAL A 260 -6.92 -15.32 19.46
N LEU A 261 -5.77 -14.85 20.00
CA LEU A 261 -4.53 -15.61 19.95
C LEU A 261 -4.61 -16.89 20.80
N PRO A 262 -4.11 -18.03 20.26
CA PRO A 262 -4.00 -19.27 21.06
C PRO A 262 -2.99 -19.12 22.20
N GLU A 263 -3.15 -19.89 23.27
CA GLU A 263 -2.35 -19.83 24.49
C GLU A 263 -0.83 -19.93 24.24
N HIS A 264 -0.45 -20.71 23.22
CA HIS A 264 0.97 -20.94 22.86
C HIS A 264 1.42 -20.12 21.64
N PHE A 265 0.79 -18.96 21.39
CA PHE A 265 1.22 -18.10 20.29
C PHE A 265 2.64 -17.57 20.52
N PRO A 266 3.52 -17.56 19.50
CA PRO A 266 4.95 -17.27 19.67
C PRO A 266 5.28 -15.82 20.00
N LEU A 267 4.32 -14.90 19.89
CA LEU A 267 4.53 -13.47 20.11
C LEU A 267 3.49 -12.89 21.09
N PRO A 268 3.86 -11.85 21.83
CA PRO A 268 2.89 -11.04 22.57
C PRO A 268 1.87 -10.40 21.62
N ALA A 269 0.63 -10.22 22.08
CA ALA A 269 -0.46 -9.65 21.27
C ALA A 269 -0.09 -8.30 20.63
N ARG A 270 0.72 -7.48 21.29
CA ARG A 270 1.20 -6.18 20.79
C ARG A 270 2.08 -6.27 19.53
N TYR A 271 2.67 -7.43 19.25
CA TYR A 271 3.51 -7.68 18.08
C TYR A 271 2.91 -8.70 17.12
N ALA A 272 1.69 -9.17 17.36
CA ALA A 272 1.02 -10.17 16.55
C ALA A 272 0.57 -9.58 15.20
N HIS A 273 1.52 -9.48 14.28
CA HIS A 273 1.31 -8.97 12.93
C HIS A 273 2.06 -9.83 11.91
N PRO A 274 1.44 -10.18 10.74
CA PRO A 274 2.08 -11.04 9.74
C PRO A 274 3.47 -10.57 9.32
N VAL A 275 3.65 -9.27 9.09
CA VAL A 275 4.94 -8.68 8.70
C VAL A 275 6.04 -8.88 9.76
N VAL A 276 5.68 -8.89 11.05
CA VAL A 276 6.65 -9.17 12.13
C VAL A 276 7.11 -10.62 12.03
N LEU A 277 6.17 -11.56 11.84
CA LEU A 277 6.48 -12.98 11.65
C LEU A 277 7.32 -13.21 10.39
N ASP A 278 7.00 -12.55 9.27
CA ASP A 278 7.78 -12.65 8.04
C ASP A 278 9.23 -12.16 8.22
N ARG A 279 9.44 -11.06 8.97
CA ARG A 279 10.79 -10.59 9.30
C ARG A 279 11.54 -11.57 10.22
N MET A 280 10.87 -12.15 11.20
CA MET A 280 11.48 -13.18 12.06
C MET A 280 11.86 -14.44 11.27
N ILE A 281 11.00 -14.90 10.36
CA ILE A 281 11.27 -16.02 9.47
C ILE A 281 12.50 -15.73 8.59
N ARG A 282 12.60 -14.50 8.05
CA ARG A 282 13.79 -14.06 7.29
C ARG A 282 15.06 -14.14 8.13
N VAL A 283 15.03 -13.62 9.35
CA VAL A 283 16.19 -13.64 10.28
C VAL A 283 16.64 -15.07 10.58
N LEU A 284 15.73 -16.02 10.78
CA LEU A 284 16.06 -17.44 10.95
C LEU A 284 16.68 -18.03 9.69
N ARG A 285 16.12 -17.74 8.51
CA ARG A 285 16.64 -18.19 7.21
C ARG A 285 18.02 -17.61 6.89
N GLU A 286 18.32 -16.40 7.36
CA GLU A 286 19.63 -15.75 7.27
C GLU A 286 20.66 -16.33 8.27
N GLY A 287 20.25 -17.23 9.16
CA GLY A 287 21.10 -17.78 10.20
C GLY A 287 21.50 -16.81 11.32
N ARG A 288 20.82 -15.67 11.42
CA ARG A 288 21.09 -14.62 12.42
C ARG A 288 20.44 -14.91 13.78
N ALA A 289 19.59 -15.94 13.86
CA ALA A 289 18.94 -16.40 15.08
C ALA A 289 18.69 -17.91 14.98
N GLN A 290 18.60 -18.59 16.14
CA GLN A 290 18.35 -20.02 16.24
C GLN A 290 16.93 -20.33 16.76
N ASN A 291 16.34 -19.40 17.49
CA ASN A 291 15.03 -19.56 18.11
C ASN A 291 14.14 -18.32 17.97
N VAL A 292 12.88 -18.43 18.42
CA VAL A 292 11.87 -17.37 18.29
C VAL A 292 12.27 -16.10 19.06
N GLU A 293 12.84 -16.25 20.25
CA GLU A 293 13.20 -15.12 21.11
C GLU A 293 14.36 -14.32 20.51
N GLU A 294 15.38 -15.00 20.06
CA GLU A 294 16.51 -14.38 19.35
C GLU A 294 16.06 -13.69 18.05
N ALA A 295 15.19 -14.36 17.26
CA ALA A 295 14.66 -13.77 16.04
C ALA A 295 13.88 -12.45 16.31
N LEU A 296 13.09 -12.40 17.39
CA LEU A 296 12.42 -11.18 17.80
C LEU A 296 13.42 -10.11 18.28
N ALA A 297 14.47 -10.50 18.99
CA ALA A 297 15.52 -9.57 19.44
C ALA A 297 16.26 -8.95 18.25
N VAL A 298 16.60 -9.74 17.24
CA VAL A 298 17.23 -9.27 16.00
C VAL A 298 16.30 -8.32 15.25
N VAL A 299 15.01 -8.64 15.09
CA VAL A 299 14.03 -7.75 14.45
C VAL A 299 13.91 -6.43 15.21
N LYS A 300 13.91 -6.45 16.54
CA LYS A 300 13.92 -5.22 17.37
C LYS A 300 15.18 -4.38 17.12
N ALA A 301 16.34 -5.00 17.02
CA ALA A 301 17.61 -4.32 16.74
C ALA A 301 17.62 -3.71 15.33
N ASP A 302 17.19 -4.48 14.32
CA ASP A 302 17.09 -4.01 12.94
C ASP A 302 16.14 -2.81 12.81
N LEU A 303 14.96 -2.87 13.44
CA LEU A 303 14.01 -1.75 13.44
C LEU A 303 14.52 -0.51 14.17
N LYS A 304 15.38 -0.67 15.19
CA LYS A 304 16.06 0.47 15.84
C LYS A 304 17.08 1.11 14.92
N ALA A 305 17.84 0.30 14.19
CA ALA A 305 18.88 0.76 13.27
C ALA A 305 18.32 1.50 12.04
N LEU A 306 17.10 1.17 11.60
CA LEU A 306 16.42 1.85 10.50
C LEU A 306 15.95 3.24 10.92
N ASN A 307 16.75 4.26 10.62
CA ASN A 307 16.45 5.67 10.84
C ASN A 307 16.24 6.42 9.50
N ALA A 308 16.09 7.74 9.56
CA ALA A 308 15.85 8.59 8.40
C ALA A 308 17.01 8.59 7.37
N ASP A 309 18.21 8.19 7.77
CA ASP A 309 19.43 8.26 6.95
C ASP A 309 19.64 6.96 6.13
N VAL A 310 18.86 5.91 6.42
CA VAL A 310 18.99 4.61 5.75
C VAL A 310 18.05 4.55 4.54
N GLN A 311 18.62 4.33 3.36
CA GLN A 311 17.83 4.09 2.15
C GLN A 311 17.42 2.62 2.08
N VAL A 312 16.13 2.39 1.92
CA VAL A 312 15.52 1.06 1.80
C VAL A 312 14.67 0.96 0.52
N SER A 313 14.36 -0.26 0.10
CA SER A 313 13.41 -0.48 -0.98
C SER A 313 12.00 -0.03 -0.57
N GLN A 314 11.13 0.24 -1.55
CA GLN A 314 9.73 0.61 -1.27
C GLN A 314 9.02 -0.49 -0.47
N GLU A 315 9.24 -1.75 -0.81
CA GLU A 315 8.65 -2.90 -0.11
C GLU A 315 9.07 -2.92 1.38
N GLU A 316 10.36 -2.71 1.65
CA GLU A 316 10.87 -2.65 3.02
C GLU A 316 10.36 -1.42 3.78
N TYR A 317 10.25 -0.28 3.11
CA TYR A 317 9.65 0.92 3.69
C TYR A 317 8.21 0.68 4.14
N ASP A 318 7.39 0.06 3.29
CA ASP A 318 5.99 -0.23 3.60
C ASP A 318 5.86 -1.20 4.77
N GLU A 319 6.72 -2.24 4.83
CA GLU A 319 6.81 -3.14 5.99
C GLU A 319 7.16 -2.39 7.28
N VAL A 320 8.19 -1.55 7.24
CA VAL A 320 8.66 -0.79 8.41
C VAL A 320 7.57 0.16 8.90
N VAL A 321 6.91 0.88 7.99
CA VAL A 321 5.80 1.78 8.33
C VAL A 321 4.62 1.02 8.95
N ALA A 322 4.38 -0.21 8.55
CA ALA A 322 3.32 -1.03 9.12
C ALA A 322 3.61 -1.44 10.57
N ILE A 323 4.84 -1.84 10.90
CA ILE A 323 5.14 -2.49 12.18
C ILE A 323 5.94 -1.65 13.16
N LYS A 324 6.86 -0.78 12.72
CA LYS A 324 7.74 0.00 13.61
C LYS A 324 6.99 0.81 14.68
N PRO A 325 5.82 1.41 14.40
CA PRO A 325 5.04 2.10 15.42
C PRO A 325 4.66 1.22 16.61
N MET A 326 4.36 -0.08 16.41
CA MET A 326 4.02 -1.01 17.47
C MET A 326 5.19 -1.21 18.44
N PHE A 327 6.42 -1.30 17.91
CA PHE A 327 7.64 -1.41 18.72
C PHE A 327 7.99 -0.10 19.44
N LEU A 328 7.83 1.04 18.77
CA LEU A 328 8.08 2.35 19.34
C LEU A 328 7.14 2.68 20.52
N VAL A 329 5.84 2.37 20.38
CA VAL A 329 4.84 2.59 21.44
C VAL A 329 5.09 1.69 22.66
N SER A 330 5.66 0.51 22.43
CA SER A 330 6.01 -0.46 23.49
C SER A 330 7.45 -0.28 23.99
N ASN A 331 8.16 0.75 23.52
CA ASN A 331 9.59 1.00 23.84
C ASN A 331 10.48 -0.24 23.59
N TYR A 332 10.11 -1.06 22.59
CA TYR A 332 10.80 -2.32 22.22
C TYR A 332 10.83 -3.40 23.33
N GLU A 333 9.96 -3.31 24.33
CA GLU A 333 9.83 -4.32 25.40
C GLU A 333 9.27 -5.66 24.95
#